data_602a132642a1a83adf1aa4a06a1020ea
#
_entry.id   602a132642a1a83adf1aa4a06a1020ea
#
_cell.length_a   1.000
_cell.length_b   1.000
_cell.length_c   1.000
_cell.angle_alpha   90.00
_cell.angle_beta   90.00
_cell.angle_gamma   90.00
#
_symmetry.space_group_name_H-M   'P 1'
#
loop_
_entity.id
_entity.type
_entity.pdbx_description
1 polymer ?
#
loop_
_entity_poly.entity_id
_entity_poly.type
_entity_poly.pdbx_seq_one_letter_code
_entity_poly.pdbx_strand_id
1 'polypeptide(L)'
;MKENVYNPLTGKTNLYYDEQEERLKIRIPERANIAMDTVGRFARGARAGHPALIFEEDDGTLKRYSYAELDGLSDRLARGLRGLGVGPGEPVAVHTGQRPETAIAHLAIHKLGAVVMTLSQLYGPDTVAHCLDDSGTRTIITESSVWAPHRDARGRYTSLEHCIVTGGATGDERAFEECLVSDETPLESASTGSEDPALLMYTSGSTGLPKGLLHGHRIVHAYLPTLTLCYNLELDYPDAVFWTPADWAWVGGWLDTVLPAWQHGQTVVASAHRFDAEWAFNFMARHRVTHSFMTPTALKRLAEVSRPRERWDLAIRVICTGGESLPGDVIRWAEDELGIVCNEFYGLTEFNHMAGNCKALFPIVPGSMGLTYPGRRVAIVDDQGNEQPDDVVGEIASWRDDDPSLFLGYWGDPGVPERMMLGGWLRSGDLALREASGYFRYQGRNDDLIKSSGYRIGPAEVEDALVRHGSVAEAAVVAKPDPDRGAVVMAYVRAMPGIETGEPLARELQDYVKKNLAMYKYPRVVEFVDAYPLTSSGKISRRTLRARAAGEAE
;
A
#
# COMPACT_ATOMS: atom_id res chain seq x y z
N MET A 1 -11.80 3.85 27.89
CA MET A 1 -12.89 2.99 27.31
C MET A 1 -12.49 2.38 25.98
N LYS A 2 -11.68 3.06 25.13
CA LYS A 2 -11.29 2.56 23.78
C LYS A 2 -10.23 1.46 23.81
N GLU A 3 -9.30 1.44 24.76
CA GLU A 3 -8.25 0.42 24.87
C GLU A 3 -8.78 -0.96 25.23
N ASN A 4 -9.86 -1.05 25.97
CA ASN A 4 -10.49 -2.34 26.30
C ASN A 4 -11.02 -3.12 25.09
N VAL A 5 -11.29 -2.44 23.96
CA VAL A 5 -11.71 -3.09 22.72
C VAL A 5 -10.61 -4.00 22.17
N TYR A 6 -9.33 -3.63 22.38
CA TYR A 6 -8.17 -4.36 21.86
C TYR A 6 -7.60 -5.41 22.83
N ASN A 7 -8.17 -5.57 24.03
CA ASN A 7 -7.73 -6.59 24.99
C ASN A 7 -7.66 -8.01 24.40
N PRO A 8 -8.57 -8.43 23.45
CA PRO A 8 -8.47 -9.74 22.81
C PRO A 8 -7.17 -10.00 22.04
N LEU A 9 -6.42 -8.95 21.68
CA LEU A 9 -5.14 -9.06 20.97
C LEU A 9 -3.95 -9.26 21.91
N THR A 10 -4.08 -8.88 23.18
CA THR A 10 -3.02 -9.06 24.18
C THR A 10 -2.79 -10.56 24.41
N GLY A 11 -1.56 -11.02 24.17
CA GLY A 11 -1.20 -12.43 24.21
C GLY A 11 -1.40 -13.23 22.92
N LYS A 12 -2.12 -12.67 21.93
CA LYS A 12 -2.23 -13.22 20.56
C LYS A 12 -1.29 -12.53 19.56
N THR A 13 -0.90 -11.30 19.89
CA THR A 13 0.07 -10.52 19.13
C THR A 13 1.20 -10.08 20.05
N ASN A 14 2.09 -9.24 19.57
CA ASN A 14 3.14 -8.61 20.36
C ASN A 14 2.69 -7.34 21.10
N LEU A 15 1.38 -7.11 21.22
CA LEU A 15 0.81 -6.05 22.05
C LEU A 15 0.94 -6.39 23.54
N TYR A 16 1.26 -5.39 24.35
CA TYR A 16 1.23 -5.46 25.80
C TYR A 16 0.70 -4.16 26.39
N TYR A 17 0.14 -4.25 27.59
CA TYR A 17 -0.31 -3.07 28.32
C TYR A 17 0.86 -2.53 29.15
N ASP A 18 1.18 -1.23 28.97
CA ASP A 18 2.16 -0.53 29.76
C ASP A 18 1.45 0.14 30.93
N GLU A 19 1.69 -0.35 32.16
CA GLU A 19 1.03 0.15 33.37
C GLU A 19 1.48 1.57 33.77
N GLN A 20 2.68 2.01 33.35
CA GLN A 20 3.18 3.35 33.67
C GLN A 20 2.57 4.42 32.76
N GLU A 21 2.35 4.09 31.51
CA GLU A 21 1.77 5.00 30.52
C GLU A 21 0.26 4.74 30.32
N GLU A 22 -0.29 3.76 31.03
CA GLU A 22 -1.71 3.37 31.00
C GLU A 22 -2.25 3.12 29.58
N ARG A 23 -1.43 2.52 28.68
CA ARG A 23 -1.80 2.27 27.27
C ARG A 23 -1.19 0.99 26.70
N LEU A 24 -1.75 0.55 25.58
CA LEU A 24 -1.17 -0.53 24.79
C LEU A 24 0.07 -0.07 24.03
N LYS A 25 1.11 -0.90 24.02
CA LYS A 25 2.35 -0.74 23.26
C LYS A 25 2.67 -1.97 22.44
N ILE A 26 3.49 -1.80 21.41
CA ILE A 26 3.98 -2.87 20.54
C ILE A 26 5.39 -3.26 21.01
N ARG A 27 5.60 -4.54 21.30
CA ARG A 27 6.92 -5.06 21.66
C ARG A 27 7.72 -5.38 20.40
N ILE A 28 8.87 -4.73 20.25
CA ILE A 28 9.81 -5.01 19.18
C ILE A 28 11.01 -5.77 19.77
N PRO A 29 11.42 -6.91 19.19
CA PRO A 29 12.64 -7.58 19.61
C PRO A 29 13.87 -6.73 19.26
N GLU A 30 14.97 -6.89 19.98
CA GLU A 30 16.22 -6.19 19.67
C GLU A 30 16.77 -6.57 18.29
N ARG A 31 16.61 -7.83 17.92
CA ARG A 31 17.02 -8.38 16.62
C ARG A 31 15.81 -8.86 15.85
N ALA A 32 15.79 -8.53 14.59
CA ALA A 32 14.80 -9.00 13.64
C ALA A 32 15.46 -9.16 12.26
N ASN A 33 14.98 -10.14 11.50
CA ASN A 33 15.30 -10.28 10.09
C ASN A 33 14.05 -10.72 9.34
N ILE A 34 13.58 -9.93 8.40
CA ILE A 34 12.31 -10.19 7.69
C ILE A 34 12.29 -11.60 7.09
N ALA A 35 13.38 -12.09 6.48
CA ALA A 35 13.43 -13.42 5.89
C ALA A 35 13.33 -14.51 6.96
N MET A 36 14.03 -14.34 8.09
CA MET A 36 14.09 -15.33 9.15
C MET A 36 12.82 -15.36 9.99
N ASP A 37 12.19 -14.21 10.21
CA ASP A 37 10.96 -14.07 11.01
C ASP A 37 9.70 -14.45 10.23
N THR A 38 9.83 -14.68 8.92
CA THR A 38 8.76 -15.12 8.01
C THR A 38 9.05 -16.54 7.49
N VAL A 39 9.57 -16.68 6.28
CA VAL A 39 9.81 -17.99 5.63
C VAL A 39 10.80 -18.83 6.42
N GLY A 40 11.91 -18.27 6.87
CA GLY A 40 12.96 -19.00 7.61
C GLY A 40 12.46 -19.66 8.90
N ARG A 41 11.48 -19.02 9.58
CA ARG A 41 10.83 -19.54 10.78
C ARG A 41 10.13 -20.89 10.55
N PHE A 42 9.57 -21.11 9.35
CA PHE A 42 8.80 -22.30 9.01
C PHE A 42 9.57 -23.28 8.11
N ALA A 43 10.72 -22.90 7.57
CA ALA A 43 11.53 -23.71 6.67
C ALA A 43 12.02 -25.01 7.31
N ARG A 44 12.02 -25.06 8.65
CA ARG A 44 12.38 -26.23 9.43
C ARG A 44 11.24 -26.57 10.40
N GLY A 45 10.85 -27.83 10.46
CA GLY A 45 9.78 -28.30 11.36
C GLY A 45 8.48 -28.66 10.64
N ALA A 46 7.36 -28.58 11.34
CA ALA A 46 6.08 -29.15 10.88
C ALA A 46 5.52 -28.50 9.58
N ARG A 47 5.84 -27.23 9.31
CA ARG A 47 5.38 -26.52 8.11
C ARG A 47 6.42 -26.45 6.99
N ALA A 48 7.56 -27.09 7.10
CA ALA A 48 8.62 -27.05 6.08
C ALA A 48 8.13 -27.44 4.69
N GLY A 49 7.30 -28.48 4.59
CA GLY A 49 6.68 -28.94 3.35
C GLY A 49 5.36 -28.25 2.97
N HIS A 50 4.87 -27.29 3.79
CA HIS A 50 3.63 -26.55 3.46
C HIS A 50 3.91 -25.55 2.34
N PRO A 51 2.98 -25.37 1.36
CA PRO A 51 3.16 -24.39 0.31
C PRO A 51 3.28 -22.96 0.89
N ALA A 52 4.43 -22.31 0.66
CA ALA A 52 4.62 -20.90 0.96
C ALA A 52 4.16 -20.01 -0.20
N LEU A 53 4.43 -20.47 -1.44
CA LEU A 53 4.07 -19.75 -2.66
C LEU A 53 3.56 -20.71 -3.71
N ILE A 54 2.43 -20.36 -4.34
CA ILE A 54 1.91 -21.01 -5.56
C ILE A 54 1.86 -19.93 -6.63
N PHE A 55 2.56 -20.15 -7.72
CA PHE A 55 2.56 -19.24 -8.85
C PHE A 55 1.85 -19.89 -10.04
N GLU A 56 0.88 -19.17 -10.63
CA GLU A 56 0.18 -19.57 -11.85
C GLU A 56 0.75 -18.81 -13.04
N GLU A 57 1.34 -19.55 -13.99
CA GLU A 57 1.80 -19.01 -15.27
C GLU A 57 0.60 -18.66 -16.17
N ASP A 58 0.82 -17.87 -17.21
CA ASP A 58 -0.24 -17.46 -18.16
C ASP A 58 -0.93 -18.64 -18.87
N ASP A 59 -0.23 -19.76 -19.04
CA ASP A 59 -0.78 -21.00 -19.61
C ASP A 59 -1.54 -21.88 -18.61
N GLY A 60 -1.64 -21.44 -17.35
CA GLY A 60 -2.28 -22.16 -16.25
C GLY A 60 -1.36 -23.18 -15.54
N THR A 61 -0.09 -23.27 -15.93
CA THR A 61 0.88 -24.12 -15.24
C THR A 61 1.13 -23.60 -13.83
N LEU A 62 1.11 -24.50 -12.83
CA LEU A 62 1.32 -24.16 -11.42
C LEU A 62 2.73 -24.54 -10.97
N LYS A 63 3.47 -23.56 -10.49
CA LYS A 63 4.72 -23.75 -9.75
C LYS A 63 4.45 -23.62 -8.26
N ARG A 64 4.82 -24.61 -7.48
CA ARG A 64 4.63 -24.63 -6.03
C ARG A 64 5.98 -24.65 -5.33
N TYR A 65 6.09 -23.81 -4.31
CA TYR A 65 7.28 -23.71 -3.46
C TYR A 65 6.86 -23.86 -2.01
N SER A 66 7.36 -24.90 -1.35
CA SER A 66 7.23 -25.06 0.09
C SER A 66 8.08 -24.04 0.84
N TYR A 67 7.86 -23.90 2.14
CA TYR A 67 8.70 -23.04 2.99
C TYR A 67 10.17 -23.45 2.92
N ALA A 68 10.47 -24.76 2.96
CA ALA A 68 11.84 -25.26 2.86
C ALA A 68 12.48 -24.98 1.50
N GLU A 69 11.73 -25.15 0.40
CA GLU A 69 12.25 -24.89 -0.94
C GLU A 69 12.49 -23.41 -1.17
N LEU A 70 11.58 -22.54 -0.72
CA LEU A 70 11.72 -21.09 -0.86
C LEU A 70 12.90 -20.56 -0.03
N ASP A 71 13.09 -21.09 1.20
CA ASP A 71 14.23 -20.79 2.06
C ASP A 71 15.55 -21.22 1.40
N GLY A 72 15.63 -22.46 0.89
CA GLY A 72 16.82 -22.98 0.22
C GLY A 72 17.17 -22.23 -1.07
N LEU A 73 16.18 -21.87 -1.90
CA LEU A 73 16.41 -21.05 -3.10
C LEU A 73 16.93 -19.66 -2.74
N SER A 74 16.40 -19.05 -1.68
CA SER A 74 16.89 -17.75 -1.22
C SER A 74 18.31 -17.84 -0.63
N ASP A 75 18.71 -18.95 0.02
CA ASP A 75 20.09 -19.19 0.44
C ASP A 75 21.04 -19.25 -0.76
N ARG A 76 20.64 -19.96 -1.82
CA ARG A 76 21.43 -20.07 -3.06
C ARG A 76 21.61 -18.74 -3.75
N LEU A 77 20.54 -17.93 -3.86
CA LEU A 77 20.62 -16.58 -4.44
C LEU A 77 21.47 -15.66 -3.56
N ALA A 78 21.32 -15.73 -2.23
CA ALA A 78 22.11 -14.91 -1.32
C ALA A 78 23.62 -15.15 -1.48
N ARG A 79 24.05 -16.40 -1.70
CA ARG A 79 25.45 -16.71 -2.04
C ARG A 79 25.88 -16.09 -3.36
N GLY A 80 25.04 -16.17 -4.37
CA GLY A 80 25.30 -15.53 -5.67
C GLY A 80 25.47 -14.03 -5.54
N LEU A 81 24.55 -13.36 -4.84
CA LEU A 81 24.60 -11.91 -4.58
C LEU A 81 25.85 -11.53 -3.76
N ARG A 82 26.20 -12.32 -2.73
CA ARG A 82 27.44 -12.12 -1.96
C ARG A 82 28.68 -12.23 -2.85
N GLY A 83 28.68 -13.16 -3.80
CA GLY A 83 29.74 -13.31 -4.81
C GLY A 83 29.87 -12.12 -5.75
N LEU A 84 28.81 -11.33 -5.91
CA LEU A 84 28.80 -10.05 -6.67
C LEU A 84 29.14 -8.84 -5.77
N GLY A 85 29.46 -9.07 -4.49
CA GLY A 85 29.85 -8.01 -3.56
C GLY A 85 28.70 -7.43 -2.75
N VAL A 86 27.49 -7.97 -2.85
CA VAL A 86 26.36 -7.50 -2.04
C VAL A 86 26.56 -7.86 -0.58
N GLY A 87 26.48 -6.86 0.30
CA GLY A 87 26.67 -6.99 1.74
C GLY A 87 25.62 -6.21 2.57
N PRO A 88 25.78 -6.24 3.92
CA PRO A 88 24.86 -5.55 4.82
C PRO A 88 24.71 -4.05 4.50
N GLY A 89 23.47 -3.56 4.54
CA GLY A 89 23.12 -2.16 4.28
C GLY A 89 23.17 -1.73 2.80
N GLU A 90 23.62 -2.59 1.89
CA GLU A 90 23.68 -2.27 0.46
C GLU A 90 22.31 -2.43 -0.20
N PRO A 91 21.81 -1.42 -0.95
CA PRO A 91 20.54 -1.53 -1.66
C PRO A 91 20.68 -2.43 -2.90
N VAL A 92 19.73 -3.33 -3.07
CA VAL A 92 19.56 -4.16 -4.27
C VAL A 92 18.16 -3.91 -4.83
N ALA A 93 18.09 -3.47 -6.09
CA ALA A 93 16.82 -3.20 -6.75
C ALA A 93 16.13 -4.50 -7.16
N VAL A 94 14.83 -4.60 -6.87
CA VAL A 94 13.95 -5.65 -7.33
C VAL A 94 12.87 -5.01 -8.20
N HIS A 95 12.97 -5.21 -9.52
CA HIS A 95 12.15 -4.58 -10.56
C HIS A 95 11.43 -5.67 -11.37
N THR A 96 10.53 -6.37 -10.68
CA THR A 96 9.81 -7.53 -11.21
C THR A 96 8.36 -7.50 -10.72
N GLY A 97 7.48 -8.23 -11.41
CA GLY A 97 6.10 -8.42 -10.98
C GLY A 97 5.92 -9.44 -9.85
N GLN A 98 4.69 -9.93 -9.70
CA GLN A 98 4.36 -11.02 -8.77
C GLN A 98 4.90 -12.34 -9.31
N ARG A 99 6.09 -12.72 -8.88
CA ARG A 99 6.82 -13.91 -9.38
C ARG A 99 7.60 -14.62 -8.27
N PRO A 100 7.92 -15.91 -8.45
CA PRO A 100 8.77 -16.62 -7.49
C PRO A 100 10.14 -15.95 -7.32
N GLU A 101 10.72 -15.42 -8.39
CA GLU A 101 12.02 -14.77 -8.38
C GLU A 101 12.01 -13.49 -7.53
N THR A 102 10.87 -12.74 -7.50
CA THR A 102 10.67 -11.60 -6.60
C THR A 102 10.73 -12.04 -5.14
N ALA A 103 10.00 -13.10 -4.80
CA ALA A 103 9.97 -13.68 -3.47
C ALA A 103 11.35 -14.15 -3.01
N ILE A 104 12.04 -14.90 -3.87
CA ILE A 104 13.39 -15.42 -3.61
C ILE A 104 14.38 -14.27 -3.45
N ALA A 105 14.28 -13.22 -4.28
CA ALA A 105 15.16 -12.05 -4.21
C ALA A 105 15.00 -11.29 -2.89
N HIS A 106 13.77 -10.97 -2.47
CA HIS A 106 13.53 -10.30 -1.19
C HIS A 106 14.13 -11.08 -0.02
N LEU A 107 13.86 -12.37 0.05
CA LEU A 107 14.38 -13.22 1.13
C LEU A 107 15.91 -13.28 1.11
N ALA A 108 16.53 -13.46 -0.07
CA ALA A 108 17.97 -13.52 -0.23
C ALA A 108 18.68 -12.22 0.22
N ILE A 109 18.13 -11.08 -0.18
CA ILE A 109 18.65 -9.76 0.17
C ILE A 109 18.57 -9.55 1.69
N HIS A 110 17.42 -9.84 2.31
CA HIS A 110 17.26 -9.73 3.76
C HIS A 110 18.19 -10.69 4.54
N LYS A 111 18.44 -11.91 4.03
CA LYS A 111 19.39 -12.85 4.64
C LYS A 111 20.82 -12.32 4.66
N LEU A 112 21.19 -11.46 3.72
CA LEU A 112 22.49 -10.79 3.69
C LEU A 112 22.56 -9.56 4.60
N GLY A 113 21.43 -9.13 5.20
CA GLY A 113 21.33 -7.85 5.88
C GLY A 113 21.40 -6.66 4.92
N ALA A 114 21.22 -6.91 3.62
CA ALA A 114 21.12 -5.91 2.56
C ALA A 114 19.71 -5.32 2.50
N VAL A 115 19.55 -4.21 1.77
CA VAL A 115 18.30 -3.46 1.68
C VAL A 115 17.59 -3.81 0.38
N VAL A 116 16.35 -4.27 0.45
CA VAL A 116 15.51 -4.46 -0.73
C VAL A 116 15.01 -3.10 -1.21
N MET A 117 15.41 -2.68 -2.40
CA MET A 117 14.83 -1.53 -3.08
C MET A 117 13.74 -1.99 -4.05
N THR A 118 12.48 -1.73 -3.71
CA THR A 118 11.37 -2.14 -4.57
C THR A 118 11.13 -1.12 -5.69
N LEU A 119 11.06 -1.59 -6.93
CA LEU A 119 10.71 -0.78 -8.10
C LEU A 119 9.50 -1.38 -8.80
N SER A 120 8.45 -0.57 -8.98
CA SER A 120 7.28 -1.01 -9.74
C SER A 120 7.66 -1.29 -11.20
N GLN A 121 7.14 -2.40 -11.74
CA GLN A 121 7.28 -2.75 -13.15
C GLN A 121 6.70 -1.70 -14.12
N LEU A 122 5.91 -0.75 -13.60
CA LEU A 122 5.35 0.37 -14.37
C LEU A 122 6.29 1.59 -14.45
N TYR A 123 7.45 1.54 -13.79
CA TYR A 123 8.40 2.64 -13.87
C TYR A 123 9.13 2.65 -15.20
N GLY A 124 9.10 3.82 -15.86
CA GLY A 124 9.87 4.05 -17.07
C GLY A 124 11.36 4.33 -16.78
N PRO A 125 12.20 4.37 -17.86
CA PRO A 125 13.65 4.51 -17.75
C PRO A 125 14.12 5.72 -16.92
N ASP A 126 13.45 6.87 -17.00
CA ASP A 126 13.84 8.08 -16.27
C ASP A 126 13.64 7.92 -14.76
N THR A 127 12.52 7.28 -14.36
CA THR A 127 12.24 7.02 -12.96
C THR A 127 13.21 5.99 -12.38
N VAL A 128 13.48 4.91 -13.13
CA VAL A 128 14.44 3.87 -12.71
C VAL A 128 15.84 4.45 -12.59
N ALA A 129 16.28 5.28 -13.56
CA ALA A 129 17.59 5.96 -13.50
C ALA A 129 17.70 6.80 -12.24
N HIS A 130 16.68 7.63 -11.96
CA HIS A 130 16.66 8.46 -10.75
C HIS A 130 16.78 7.59 -9.48
N CYS A 131 15.98 6.52 -9.35
CA CYS A 131 15.99 5.67 -8.16
C CYS A 131 17.35 4.97 -7.96
N LEU A 132 17.96 4.47 -9.04
CA LEU A 132 19.27 3.81 -9.00
C LEU A 132 20.38 4.79 -8.60
N ASP A 133 20.41 5.98 -9.21
CA ASP A 133 21.46 6.98 -8.95
C ASP A 133 21.31 7.59 -7.55
N ASP A 134 20.07 7.92 -7.12
CA ASP A 134 19.79 8.47 -5.79
C ASP A 134 20.18 7.48 -4.68
N SER A 135 19.88 6.17 -4.88
CA SER A 135 20.22 5.13 -3.92
C SER A 135 21.66 4.64 -3.99
N GLY A 136 22.38 4.91 -5.09
CA GLY A 136 23.69 4.32 -5.37
C GLY A 136 23.64 2.81 -5.61
N THR A 137 22.48 2.29 -6.03
CA THR A 137 22.27 0.85 -6.23
C THR A 137 23.11 0.30 -7.38
N ARG A 138 23.92 -0.72 -7.09
CA ARG A 138 24.82 -1.36 -8.07
C ARG A 138 24.25 -2.65 -8.68
N THR A 139 23.25 -3.26 -8.05
CA THR A 139 22.66 -4.54 -8.48
C THR A 139 21.16 -4.41 -8.66
N ILE A 140 20.65 -4.84 -9.82
CA ILE A 140 19.21 -4.95 -10.09
C ILE A 140 18.84 -6.39 -10.45
N ILE A 141 17.71 -6.85 -9.91
CA ILE A 141 17.06 -8.11 -10.28
C ILE A 141 15.77 -7.73 -11.01
N THR A 142 15.61 -8.20 -12.25
CA THR A 142 14.49 -7.82 -13.10
C THR A 142 14.00 -8.99 -13.95
N GLU A 143 12.92 -8.82 -14.70
CA GLU A 143 12.48 -9.77 -15.70
C GLU A 143 12.63 -9.20 -17.11
N SER A 144 12.85 -10.07 -18.09
CA SER A 144 13.19 -9.66 -19.46
C SER A 144 12.15 -8.77 -20.13
N SER A 145 10.86 -9.01 -19.87
CA SER A 145 9.75 -8.20 -20.40
C SER A 145 9.71 -6.79 -19.79
N VAL A 146 9.93 -6.69 -18.47
CA VAL A 146 9.99 -5.41 -17.73
C VAL A 146 11.24 -4.63 -18.11
N TRP A 147 12.37 -5.33 -18.29
CA TRP A 147 13.66 -4.73 -18.61
C TRP A 147 13.82 -4.30 -20.08
N ALA A 148 12.99 -4.80 -20.99
CA ALA A 148 13.10 -4.50 -22.41
C ALA A 148 13.23 -3.00 -22.76
N PRO A 149 12.37 -2.09 -22.24
CA PRO A 149 12.49 -0.65 -22.51
C PRO A 149 13.71 -0.01 -21.83
N HIS A 150 14.31 -0.68 -20.85
CA HIS A 150 15.47 -0.18 -20.08
C HIS A 150 16.80 -0.55 -20.72
N ARG A 151 16.83 -1.57 -21.61
CA ARG A 151 18.06 -1.98 -22.31
C ARG A 151 18.66 -0.86 -23.15
N ASP A 152 17.83 -0.14 -23.89
CA ASP A 152 18.27 1.00 -24.70
C ASP A 152 18.75 2.18 -23.82
N ALA A 153 18.23 2.27 -22.60
CA ALA A 153 18.59 3.28 -21.61
C ALA A 153 19.74 2.84 -20.67
N ARG A 154 20.33 1.66 -20.85
CA ARG A 154 21.34 1.07 -19.94
C ARG A 154 22.50 2.00 -19.61
N GLY A 155 22.96 2.78 -20.59
CA GLY A 155 24.03 3.75 -20.40
C GLY A 155 23.69 4.94 -19.49
N ARG A 156 22.42 5.10 -19.10
CA ARG A 156 21.94 6.15 -18.18
C ARG A 156 22.01 5.72 -16.71
N TYR A 157 22.14 4.42 -16.45
CA TYR A 157 22.19 3.84 -15.11
C TYR A 157 23.63 3.78 -14.62
N THR A 158 24.14 4.93 -14.18
CA THR A 158 25.58 5.13 -13.95
C THR A 158 26.12 4.36 -12.75
N SER A 159 25.29 4.10 -11.74
CA SER A 159 25.64 3.30 -10.56
C SER A 159 25.56 1.78 -10.81
N LEU A 160 24.82 1.33 -11.83
CA LEU A 160 24.46 -0.07 -12.02
C LEU A 160 25.60 -0.90 -12.62
N GLU A 161 26.11 -1.88 -11.86
CA GLU A 161 27.17 -2.80 -12.25
C GLU A 161 26.62 -4.17 -12.68
N HIS A 162 25.60 -4.68 -11.98
CA HIS A 162 25.06 -6.01 -12.17
C HIS A 162 23.57 -5.97 -12.51
N CYS A 163 23.22 -6.53 -13.67
CA CYS A 163 21.84 -6.72 -14.10
C CYS A 163 21.53 -8.22 -14.14
N ILE A 164 20.67 -8.69 -13.25
CA ILE A 164 20.24 -10.09 -13.12
C ILE A 164 18.83 -10.19 -13.70
N VAL A 165 18.66 -11.02 -14.73
CA VAL A 165 17.40 -11.07 -15.50
C VAL A 165 16.81 -12.48 -15.48
N THR A 166 15.54 -12.58 -15.11
CA THR A 166 14.75 -13.80 -15.31
C THR A 166 14.00 -13.75 -16.65
N GLY A 167 13.75 -14.90 -17.28
CA GLY A 167 13.01 -14.98 -18.54
C GLY A 167 13.81 -14.58 -19.80
N GLY A 168 15.14 -14.63 -19.74
CA GLY A 168 16.02 -14.45 -20.90
C GLY A 168 16.96 -13.26 -20.79
N ALA A 169 18.16 -13.52 -20.30
CA ALA A 169 19.27 -12.58 -20.25
C ALA A 169 19.91 -12.37 -21.62
N THR A 170 20.39 -11.14 -21.92
CA THR A 170 21.05 -10.78 -23.16
C THR A 170 22.26 -9.86 -22.91
N GLY A 171 23.26 -9.95 -23.75
CA GLY A 171 24.44 -9.05 -23.67
C GLY A 171 25.28 -9.29 -22.42
N ASP A 172 25.42 -8.26 -21.58
CA ASP A 172 26.14 -8.26 -20.31
C ASP A 172 25.26 -8.62 -19.09
N GLU A 173 23.99 -8.96 -19.33
CA GLU A 173 23.04 -9.39 -18.31
C GLU A 173 23.42 -10.80 -17.81
N ARG A 174 23.12 -11.09 -16.53
CA ARG A 174 23.24 -12.42 -15.95
C ARG A 174 21.89 -13.09 -15.86
N ALA A 175 21.81 -14.37 -16.21
CA ALA A 175 20.57 -15.12 -15.96
C ALA A 175 20.37 -15.31 -14.45
N PHE A 176 19.12 -15.17 -14.00
CA PHE A 176 18.76 -15.36 -12.58
C PHE A 176 19.19 -16.74 -12.07
N GLU A 177 19.00 -17.75 -12.90
CA GLU A 177 19.35 -19.15 -12.59
C GLU A 177 20.85 -19.34 -12.40
N GLU A 178 21.70 -18.58 -13.08
CA GLU A 178 23.17 -18.62 -12.92
C GLU A 178 23.60 -18.02 -11.57
N CYS A 179 22.78 -17.16 -10.98
CA CYS A 179 23.02 -16.59 -9.66
C CYS A 179 22.59 -17.54 -8.53
N LEU A 180 21.88 -18.63 -8.82
CA LEU A 180 21.52 -19.66 -7.86
C LEU A 180 22.70 -20.64 -7.64
N VAL A 181 23.60 -20.30 -6.72
CA VAL A 181 24.76 -21.14 -6.40
C VAL A 181 24.33 -22.54 -5.96
N SER A 182 24.97 -23.59 -6.49
CA SER A 182 24.57 -24.99 -6.28
C SER A 182 24.85 -25.54 -4.87
N ASP A 183 25.42 -24.75 -3.95
CA ASP A 183 25.62 -25.13 -2.56
C ASP A 183 24.30 -25.12 -1.80
N GLU A 184 23.86 -26.28 -1.32
CA GLU A 184 22.63 -26.50 -0.57
C GLU A 184 22.81 -26.45 0.96
N THR A 185 24.00 -26.14 1.45
CA THR A 185 24.19 -25.96 2.89
C THR A 185 23.38 -24.75 3.37
N PRO A 186 22.78 -24.78 4.58
CA PRO A 186 22.08 -23.63 5.09
C PRO A 186 22.99 -22.41 5.19
N LEU A 187 22.52 -21.27 4.69
CA LEU A 187 23.24 -20.00 4.82
C LEU A 187 23.18 -19.51 6.26
N GLU A 188 24.30 -19.08 6.81
CA GLU A 188 24.29 -18.26 8.01
C GLU A 188 23.81 -16.85 7.64
N SER A 189 22.57 -16.56 8.02
CA SER A 189 21.94 -15.26 7.76
C SER A 189 22.58 -14.17 8.63
N ALA A 190 22.60 -12.96 8.11
CA ALA A 190 23.08 -11.80 8.86
C ALA A 190 22.27 -11.60 10.14
N SER A 191 22.96 -11.33 11.23
CA SER A 191 22.35 -11.02 12.53
C SER A 191 22.00 -9.54 12.56
N THR A 192 20.84 -9.17 12.00
CA THR A 192 20.37 -7.78 11.89
C THR A 192 19.70 -7.31 13.19
N GLY A 193 19.89 -6.03 13.50
CA GLY A 193 19.09 -5.32 14.49
C GLY A 193 17.71 -4.97 13.92
N SER A 194 16.74 -4.75 14.79
CA SER A 194 15.39 -4.35 14.37
C SER A 194 15.35 -2.99 13.64
N GLU A 195 16.27 -2.10 13.99
CA GLU A 195 16.41 -0.77 13.38
C GLU A 195 17.30 -0.78 12.12
N ASP A 196 17.95 -1.92 11.80
CA ASP A 196 18.76 -1.98 10.58
C ASP A 196 17.88 -1.81 9.34
N PRO A 197 18.34 -1.03 8.33
CA PRO A 197 17.64 -0.85 7.08
C PRO A 197 17.28 -2.16 6.38
N ALA A 198 16.04 -2.30 5.94
CA ALA A 198 15.56 -3.52 5.29
C ALA A 198 14.84 -3.28 3.96
N LEU A 199 14.01 -2.24 3.88
CA LEU A 199 13.21 -1.92 2.72
C LEU A 199 13.38 -0.46 2.33
N LEU A 200 13.63 -0.21 1.05
CA LEU A 200 13.72 1.12 0.44
C LEU A 200 12.62 1.22 -0.62
N MET A 201 11.63 2.06 -0.38
CA MET A 201 10.48 2.27 -1.25
C MET A 201 10.48 3.69 -1.80
N TYR A 202 10.42 3.84 -3.12
CA TYR A 202 10.33 5.15 -3.74
C TYR A 202 8.88 5.59 -3.90
N THR A 203 8.51 6.70 -3.27
CA THR A 203 7.16 7.27 -3.35
C THR A 203 7.19 8.57 -4.14
N SER A 204 6.16 8.78 -4.98
CA SER A 204 5.97 10.06 -5.67
C SER A 204 5.56 11.12 -4.65
N GLY A 205 6.50 11.97 -4.23
CA GLY A 205 6.18 13.16 -3.45
C GLY A 205 5.27 14.12 -4.22
N SER A 206 4.47 14.92 -3.52
CA SER A 206 3.59 15.93 -4.12
C SER A 206 4.32 17.00 -4.95
N THR A 207 5.61 17.14 -4.79
CA THR A 207 6.39 18.31 -5.29
C THR A 207 7.69 17.97 -6.03
N GLY A 208 7.91 16.76 -6.55
CA GLY A 208 9.18 16.49 -7.22
C GLY A 208 9.41 15.06 -7.67
N LEU A 209 10.68 14.71 -7.85
CA LEU A 209 11.13 13.34 -8.12
C LEU A 209 10.80 12.42 -6.94
N PRO A 210 10.60 11.12 -7.18
CA PRO A 210 10.37 10.14 -6.12
C PRO A 210 11.47 10.19 -5.06
N LYS A 211 11.08 10.02 -3.78
CA LYS A 211 12.00 9.96 -2.65
C LYS A 211 12.05 8.56 -2.10
N GLY A 212 13.25 8.08 -1.80
CA GLY A 212 13.49 6.79 -1.19
C GLY A 212 13.14 6.81 0.30
N LEU A 213 12.16 6.02 0.70
CA LEU A 213 11.65 5.90 2.06
C LEU A 213 12.15 4.59 2.66
N LEU A 214 12.71 4.66 3.86
CA LEU A 214 13.43 3.56 4.48
C LEU A 214 12.68 2.96 5.66
N HIS A 215 12.47 1.63 5.64
CA HIS A 215 11.98 0.85 6.76
C HIS A 215 13.03 -0.11 7.30
N GLY A 216 13.02 -0.31 8.63
CA GLY A 216 13.86 -1.29 9.30
C GLY A 216 13.22 -2.69 9.33
N HIS A 217 14.04 -3.69 9.72
CA HIS A 217 13.57 -5.06 9.89
C HIS A 217 12.42 -5.17 10.91
N ARG A 218 12.31 -4.23 11.86
CA ARG A 218 11.23 -4.17 12.85
C ARG A 218 9.82 -4.17 12.25
N ILE A 219 9.69 -3.79 10.98
CA ILE A 219 8.38 -3.62 10.32
C ILE A 219 7.53 -4.89 10.38
N VAL A 220 8.14 -6.07 10.28
CA VAL A 220 7.44 -7.36 10.36
C VAL A 220 6.75 -7.54 11.72
N HIS A 221 7.34 -7.02 12.81
CA HIS A 221 6.77 -7.08 14.16
C HIS A 221 5.85 -5.90 14.43
N ALA A 222 6.20 -4.69 13.98
CA ALA A 222 5.43 -3.48 14.20
C ALA A 222 4.06 -3.52 13.50
N TYR A 223 3.98 -4.21 12.36
CA TYR A 223 2.76 -4.35 11.57
C TYR A 223 1.79 -5.43 12.09
N LEU A 224 2.27 -6.39 12.88
CA LEU A 224 1.48 -7.55 13.29
C LEU A 224 0.14 -7.20 13.94
N PRO A 225 0.05 -6.25 14.89
CA PRO A 225 -1.24 -5.92 15.51
C PRO A 225 -2.24 -5.31 14.51
N THR A 226 -1.76 -4.41 13.64
CA THR A 226 -2.64 -3.72 12.68
C THR A 226 -3.14 -4.66 11.59
N LEU A 227 -2.27 -5.54 11.09
CA LEU A 227 -2.66 -6.57 10.10
C LEU A 227 -3.62 -7.59 10.69
N THR A 228 -3.42 -7.99 11.96
CA THR A 228 -4.38 -8.86 12.66
C THR A 228 -5.79 -8.26 12.68
N LEU A 229 -5.89 -6.94 12.87
CA LEU A 229 -7.17 -6.22 12.81
C LEU A 229 -7.72 -6.09 11.39
N CYS A 230 -6.87 -5.70 10.43
CA CYS A 230 -7.28 -5.56 9.03
C CYS A 230 -7.86 -6.87 8.49
N TYR A 231 -7.24 -8.00 8.83
CA TYR A 231 -7.73 -9.33 8.48
C TYR A 231 -8.74 -9.89 9.49
N ASN A 232 -9.43 -9.02 10.22
CA ASN A 232 -10.58 -9.38 11.06
C ASN A 232 -10.29 -10.44 12.13
N LEU A 233 -9.07 -10.49 12.66
CA LEU A 233 -8.55 -11.49 13.60
C LEU A 233 -8.40 -12.90 13.00
N GLU A 234 -8.35 -13.04 11.67
CA GLU A 234 -8.35 -14.33 10.98
C GLU A 234 -6.98 -14.70 10.35
N LEU A 235 -5.87 -14.02 10.69
CA LEU A 235 -4.53 -14.37 10.17
C LEU A 235 -4.12 -15.82 10.48
N ASP A 236 -4.60 -16.38 11.59
CA ASP A 236 -4.37 -17.78 12.00
C ASP A 236 -5.44 -18.75 11.47
N TYR A 237 -6.29 -18.32 10.52
CA TYR A 237 -7.27 -19.22 9.92
C TYR A 237 -6.56 -20.44 9.32
N PRO A 238 -7.00 -21.68 9.62
CA PRO A 238 -6.32 -22.87 9.16
C PRO A 238 -6.20 -22.92 7.64
N ASP A 239 -4.96 -23.14 7.16
CA ASP A 239 -4.62 -23.23 5.75
C ASP A 239 -5.18 -22.05 4.91
N ALA A 240 -5.04 -20.85 5.45
CA ALA A 240 -5.42 -19.63 4.75
C ALA A 240 -4.60 -19.45 3.46
N VAL A 241 -5.27 -18.98 2.41
CA VAL A 241 -4.67 -18.66 1.12
C VAL A 241 -4.81 -17.17 0.86
N PHE A 242 -3.68 -16.50 0.71
CA PHE A 242 -3.59 -15.06 0.51
C PHE A 242 -3.34 -14.74 -0.96
N TRP A 243 -4.00 -13.70 -1.42
CA TRP A 243 -3.79 -13.13 -2.75
C TRP A 243 -4.03 -11.62 -2.73
N THR A 244 -3.38 -10.92 -3.67
CA THR A 244 -3.64 -9.50 -3.96
C THR A 244 -3.42 -9.23 -5.46
N PRO A 245 -4.24 -8.40 -6.10
CA PRO A 245 -3.93 -7.88 -7.43
C PRO A 245 -2.90 -6.73 -7.40
N ALA A 246 -2.52 -6.24 -6.23
CA ALA A 246 -1.57 -5.13 -6.08
C ALA A 246 -0.14 -5.57 -6.42
N ASP A 247 0.62 -4.70 -7.08
CA ASP A 247 2.04 -4.92 -7.36
C ASP A 247 2.83 -5.08 -6.05
N TRP A 248 3.71 -6.09 -6.00
CA TRP A 248 4.54 -6.39 -4.82
C TRP A 248 5.62 -5.35 -4.54
N ALA A 249 5.82 -4.41 -5.44
CA ALA A 249 6.68 -3.25 -5.18
C ALA A 249 6.09 -2.26 -4.16
N TRP A 250 4.80 -2.37 -3.84
CA TRP A 250 4.07 -1.46 -2.94
C TRP A 250 3.70 -2.12 -1.62
N VAL A 251 3.43 -1.25 -0.61
CA VAL A 251 2.98 -1.65 0.74
C VAL A 251 1.85 -2.67 0.67
N GLY A 252 0.76 -2.36 -0.07
CA GLY A 252 -0.42 -3.24 -0.18
C GLY A 252 -0.11 -4.64 -0.71
N GLY A 253 0.79 -4.74 -1.69
CA GLY A 253 1.19 -6.02 -2.26
C GLY A 253 2.08 -6.83 -1.31
N TRP A 254 3.15 -6.21 -0.82
CA TRP A 254 4.19 -6.91 -0.05
C TRP A 254 3.92 -6.92 1.45
N LEU A 255 3.78 -5.72 2.07
CA LEU A 255 3.66 -5.60 3.52
C LEU A 255 2.27 -6.01 4.03
N ASP A 256 1.22 -5.75 3.24
CA ASP A 256 -0.15 -6.04 3.69
C ASP A 256 -0.64 -7.43 3.28
N THR A 257 0.05 -8.14 2.36
CA THR A 257 -0.38 -9.45 1.87
C THR A 257 0.68 -10.53 2.08
N VAL A 258 1.86 -10.38 1.46
CA VAL A 258 2.87 -11.44 1.44
C VAL A 258 3.48 -11.66 2.83
N LEU A 259 3.92 -10.58 3.48
CA LEU A 259 4.57 -10.69 4.80
C LEU A 259 3.66 -11.27 5.88
N PRO A 260 2.40 -10.80 6.09
CA PRO A 260 1.54 -11.39 7.10
C PRO A 260 1.19 -12.85 6.82
N ALA A 261 1.00 -13.23 5.55
CA ALA A 261 0.79 -14.63 5.19
C ALA A 261 1.97 -15.49 5.64
N TRP A 262 3.19 -15.11 5.29
CA TRP A 262 4.38 -15.88 5.65
C TRP A 262 4.74 -15.80 7.13
N GLN A 263 4.44 -14.70 7.81
CA GLN A 263 4.62 -14.60 9.27
C GLN A 263 3.75 -15.59 10.04
N HIS A 264 2.59 -15.98 9.45
CA HIS A 264 1.66 -16.97 10.03
C HIS A 264 1.80 -18.37 9.41
N GLY A 265 2.79 -18.59 8.54
CA GLY A 265 3.02 -19.89 7.89
C GLY A 265 1.93 -20.25 6.88
N GLN A 266 1.26 -19.28 6.27
CA GLN A 266 0.17 -19.43 5.32
C GLN A 266 0.67 -19.44 3.87
N THR A 267 -0.23 -19.75 2.93
CA THR A 267 0.07 -19.82 1.50
C THR A 267 -0.22 -18.49 0.81
N VAL A 268 0.70 -18.03 -0.01
CA VAL A 268 0.47 -16.93 -0.96
C VAL A 268 0.27 -17.53 -2.35
N VAL A 269 -0.75 -17.07 -3.08
CA VAL A 269 -0.91 -17.38 -4.51
C VAL A 269 -0.63 -16.12 -5.33
N ALA A 270 0.00 -16.28 -6.49
CA ALA A 270 0.44 -15.18 -7.34
C ALA A 270 0.29 -15.52 -8.82
N SER A 271 0.16 -14.49 -9.64
CA SER A 271 0.21 -14.59 -11.11
C SER A 271 0.70 -13.26 -11.68
N ALA A 272 1.35 -13.29 -12.82
CA ALA A 272 1.73 -12.12 -13.60
C ALA A 272 0.57 -11.52 -14.41
N HIS A 273 -0.59 -12.18 -14.42
CA HIS A 273 -1.76 -11.73 -15.18
C HIS A 273 -2.24 -10.34 -14.75
N ARG A 274 -2.57 -9.50 -15.71
CA ARG A 274 -3.13 -8.15 -15.43
C ARG A 274 -4.50 -8.30 -14.80
N PHE A 275 -4.80 -7.42 -13.83
CA PHE A 275 -6.08 -7.43 -13.14
C PHE A 275 -7.26 -7.20 -14.11
N ASP A 276 -8.16 -8.17 -14.10
CA ASP A 276 -9.48 -8.13 -14.69
C ASP A 276 -10.47 -8.74 -13.69
N ALA A 277 -11.67 -8.19 -13.57
CA ALA A 277 -12.60 -8.58 -12.50
C ALA A 277 -13.11 -10.02 -12.63
N GLU A 278 -13.42 -10.48 -13.84
CA GLU A 278 -13.90 -11.86 -14.06
C GLU A 278 -12.77 -12.87 -13.88
N TRP A 279 -11.57 -12.53 -14.40
CA TRP A 279 -10.38 -13.33 -14.18
C TRP A 279 -10.06 -13.43 -12.68
N ALA A 280 -10.15 -12.33 -11.94
CA ALA A 280 -9.90 -12.30 -10.50
C ALA A 280 -10.83 -13.22 -9.71
N PHE A 281 -12.14 -13.21 -10.00
CA PHE A 281 -13.08 -14.16 -9.39
C PHE A 281 -12.75 -15.60 -9.73
N ASN A 282 -12.41 -15.88 -10.98
CA ASN A 282 -12.01 -17.21 -11.42
C ASN A 282 -10.72 -17.67 -10.72
N PHE A 283 -9.72 -16.80 -10.62
CA PHE A 283 -8.46 -17.05 -9.91
C PHE A 283 -8.70 -17.32 -8.41
N MET A 284 -9.48 -16.47 -7.74
CA MET A 284 -9.83 -16.66 -6.33
C MET A 284 -10.56 -17.98 -6.10
N ALA A 285 -11.46 -18.38 -6.98
CA ALA A 285 -12.18 -19.65 -6.88
C ALA A 285 -11.24 -20.86 -7.07
N ARG A 286 -10.40 -20.85 -8.14
CA ARG A 286 -9.46 -21.95 -8.43
C ARG A 286 -8.48 -22.19 -7.30
N HIS A 287 -7.95 -21.12 -6.74
CA HIS A 287 -6.94 -21.20 -5.68
C HIS A 287 -7.52 -21.21 -4.27
N ARG A 288 -8.85 -21.18 -4.14
CA ARG A 288 -9.52 -21.15 -2.82
C ARG A 288 -9.03 -20.00 -1.94
N VAL A 289 -8.81 -18.82 -2.54
CA VAL A 289 -8.36 -17.62 -1.82
C VAL A 289 -9.31 -17.28 -0.70
N THR A 290 -8.77 -17.09 0.50
CA THR A 290 -9.55 -16.78 1.72
C THR A 290 -9.32 -15.35 2.21
N HIS A 291 -8.14 -14.79 1.97
CA HIS A 291 -7.70 -13.49 2.43
C HIS A 291 -7.12 -12.67 1.29
N SER A 292 -7.48 -11.40 1.20
CA SER A 292 -6.95 -10.54 0.15
C SER A 292 -6.77 -9.10 0.65
N PHE A 293 -5.74 -8.43 0.14
CA PHE A 293 -5.70 -6.97 0.09
C PHE A 293 -6.10 -6.52 -1.32
N MET A 294 -6.99 -5.56 -1.40
CA MET A 294 -7.40 -4.94 -2.68
C MET A 294 -7.55 -3.44 -2.51
N THR A 295 -7.11 -2.67 -3.48
CA THR A 295 -7.40 -1.22 -3.49
C THR A 295 -8.90 -0.98 -3.67
N PRO A 296 -9.46 0.14 -3.18
CA PRO A 296 -10.84 0.52 -3.47
C PRO A 296 -11.18 0.52 -4.95
N THR A 297 -10.25 0.94 -5.81
CA THR A 297 -10.41 0.88 -7.27
C THR A 297 -10.60 -0.54 -7.79
N ALA A 298 -9.85 -1.53 -7.29
CA ALA A 298 -10.03 -2.93 -7.65
C ALA A 298 -11.39 -3.47 -7.17
N LEU A 299 -11.79 -3.12 -5.93
CA LEU A 299 -13.08 -3.51 -5.36
C LEU A 299 -14.27 -2.95 -6.15
N LYS A 300 -14.20 -1.68 -6.59
CA LYS A 300 -15.23 -1.08 -7.46
C LYS A 300 -15.41 -1.88 -8.75
N ARG A 301 -14.31 -2.31 -9.40
CA ARG A 301 -14.38 -3.15 -10.61
C ARG A 301 -14.97 -4.54 -10.34
N LEU A 302 -14.66 -5.14 -9.20
CA LEU A 302 -15.31 -6.40 -8.80
C LEU A 302 -16.81 -6.22 -8.57
N ALA A 303 -17.23 -5.08 -8.01
CA ALA A 303 -18.63 -4.77 -7.76
C ALA A 303 -19.47 -4.56 -9.05
N GLU A 304 -18.82 -4.34 -10.20
CA GLU A 304 -19.49 -4.28 -11.50
C GLU A 304 -19.94 -5.68 -11.98
N VAL A 305 -19.37 -6.76 -11.42
CA VAL A 305 -19.72 -8.14 -11.79
C VAL A 305 -20.93 -8.60 -10.98
N SER A 306 -22.03 -8.89 -11.68
CA SER A 306 -23.27 -9.32 -11.06
C SER A 306 -23.22 -10.77 -10.55
N ARG A 307 -23.79 -11.01 -9.38
CA ARG A 307 -23.98 -12.32 -8.75
C ARG A 307 -22.75 -13.22 -8.76
N PRO A 308 -21.61 -12.78 -8.21
CA PRO A 308 -20.36 -13.53 -8.32
C PRO A 308 -20.42 -14.90 -7.65
N ARG A 309 -21.14 -15.06 -6.51
CA ARG A 309 -21.26 -16.36 -5.84
C ARG A 309 -22.15 -17.38 -6.57
N GLU A 310 -23.00 -16.96 -7.50
CA GLU A 310 -23.74 -17.88 -8.36
C GLU A 310 -22.83 -18.42 -9.49
N ARG A 311 -21.79 -17.67 -9.85
CA ARG A 311 -20.88 -18.01 -10.96
C ARG A 311 -19.61 -18.75 -10.52
N TRP A 312 -19.13 -18.47 -9.29
CA TRP A 312 -17.88 -19.03 -8.75
C TRP A 312 -18.04 -19.55 -7.32
N ASP A 313 -17.41 -20.68 -7.01
CA ASP A 313 -17.33 -21.23 -5.65
C ASP A 313 -16.20 -20.51 -4.87
N LEU A 314 -16.52 -19.36 -4.32
CA LEU A 314 -15.58 -18.47 -3.63
C LEU A 314 -15.36 -18.86 -2.17
N ALA A 315 -14.10 -19.03 -1.78
CA ALA A 315 -13.69 -19.27 -0.39
C ALA A 315 -13.32 -17.98 0.35
N ILE A 316 -13.36 -16.81 -0.31
CA ILE A 316 -12.98 -15.52 0.27
C ILE A 316 -13.78 -15.23 1.53
N ARG A 317 -13.12 -14.78 2.59
CA ARG A 317 -13.65 -14.50 3.93
C ARG A 317 -13.50 -13.04 4.30
N VAL A 318 -12.31 -12.48 4.07
CA VAL A 318 -11.99 -11.11 4.43
C VAL A 318 -11.16 -10.44 3.35
N ILE A 319 -11.52 -9.20 3.06
CA ILE A 319 -10.71 -8.29 2.24
C ILE A 319 -10.32 -7.11 3.12
N CYS A 320 -9.02 -6.83 3.22
CA CYS A 320 -8.56 -5.54 3.71
C CYS A 320 -8.31 -4.59 2.54
N THR A 321 -8.53 -3.30 2.76
CA THR A 321 -8.43 -2.28 1.71
C THR A 321 -7.90 -0.97 2.26
N GLY A 322 -7.19 -0.23 1.45
CA GLY A 322 -6.64 1.07 1.84
C GLY A 322 -5.97 1.80 0.68
N GLY A 323 -5.46 2.99 0.99
CA GLY A 323 -4.77 3.84 0.03
C GLY A 323 -5.66 4.82 -0.73
N GLU A 324 -6.97 4.61 -0.73
CA GLU A 324 -8.02 5.49 -1.25
C GLU A 324 -9.25 5.37 -0.35
N SER A 325 -10.17 6.32 -0.40
CA SER A 325 -11.44 6.21 0.32
C SER A 325 -12.32 5.09 -0.27
N LEU A 326 -12.89 4.28 0.59
CA LEU A 326 -13.80 3.20 0.22
C LEU A 326 -15.26 3.68 0.27
N PRO A 327 -15.99 3.68 -0.86
CA PRO A 327 -17.41 4.01 -0.86
C PRO A 327 -18.24 3.01 -0.05
N GLY A 328 -19.23 3.53 0.68
CA GLY A 328 -20.08 2.70 1.54
C GLY A 328 -20.97 1.68 0.80
N ASP A 329 -21.25 1.92 -0.48
CA ASP A 329 -21.95 0.97 -1.36
C ASP A 329 -21.08 -0.24 -1.71
N VAL A 330 -19.77 -0.07 -1.85
CA VAL A 330 -18.83 -1.18 -2.07
C VAL A 330 -18.73 -2.06 -0.82
N ILE A 331 -18.76 -1.45 0.39
CA ILE A 331 -18.81 -2.21 1.65
C ILE A 331 -20.07 -3.06 1.69
N ARG A 332 -21.24 -2.45 1.40
CA ARG A 332 -22.53 -3.18 1.37
C ARG A 332 -22.51 -4.28 0.31
N TRP A 333 -22.01 -4.01 -0.88
CA TRP A 333 -21.87 -5.02 -1.92
C TRP A 333 -21.03 -6.22 -1.44
N ALA A 334 -19.91 -5.98 -0.77
CA ALA A 334 -19.07 -7.06 -0.24
C ALA A 334 -19.81 -7.91 0.80
N GLU A 335 -20.65 -7.30 1.65
CA GLU A 335 -21.50 -8.01 2.61
C GLU A 335 -22.65 -8.76 1.94
N ASP A 336 -23.38 -8.10 1.04
CA ASP A 336 -24.63 -8.64 0.45
C ASP A 336 -24.34 -9.68 -0.65
N GLU A 337 -23.40 -9.40 -1.56
CA GLU A 337 -23.11 -10.24 -2.72
C GLU A 337 -22.01 -11.29 -2.46
N LEU A 338 -21.02 -10.96 -1.61
CA LEU A 338 -19.93 -11.88 -1.30
C LEU A 338 -20.05 -12.51 0.09
N GLY A 339 -20.87 -11.94 1.00
CA GLY A 339 -21.01 -12.42 2.37
C GLY A 339 -19.71 -12.34 3.17
N ILE A 340 -18.86 -11.33 2.90
CA ILE A 340 -17.53 -11.17 3.47
C ILE A 340 -17.40 -9.89 4.28
N VAL A 341 -16.34 -9.84 5.08
CA VAL A 341 -15.92 -8.61 5.76
C VAL A 341 -14.94 -7.84 4.86
N CYS A 342 -15.22 -6.54 4.70
CA CYS A 342 -14.30 -5.61 4.05
C CYS A 342 -13.85 -4.56 5.08
N ASN A 343 -12.62 -4.67 5.57
CA ASN A 343 -12.04 -3.73 6.53
C ASN A 343 -11.18 -2.71 5.81
N GLU A 344 -11.60 -1.44 5.85
CA GLU A 344 -10.80 -0.32 5.38
C GLU A 344 -9.81 0.12 6.46
N PHE A 345 -8.60 0.51 6.04
CA PHE A 345 -7.61 1.16 6.88
C PHE A 345 -7.05 2.42 6.21
N TYR A 346 -6.55 3.32 7.02
CA TYR A 346 -5.85 4.52 6.61
C TYR A 346 -4.38 4.43 7.01
N GLY A 347 -3.51 4.79 6.09
CA GLY A 347 -2.08 4.87 6.29
C GLY A 347 -1.35 5.47 5.09
N LEU A 348 -0.06 5.69 5.29
CA LEU A 348 0.89 6.18 4.30
C LEU A 348 2.15 5.33 4.38
N THR A 349 2.98 5.35 3.37
CA THR A 349 4.23 4.58 3.37
C THR A 349 5.13 4.99 4.55
N GLU A 350 5.13 6.28 4.95
CA GLU A 350 5.89 6.82 6.08
C GLU A 350 5.36 6.36 7.45
N PHE A 351 4.08 6.07 7.54
CA PHE A 351 3.38 5.83 8.81
C PHE A 351 2.88 4.40 8.95
N ASN A 352 2.76 3.70 7.83
CA ASN A 352 2.02 2.45 7.78
C ASN A 352 0.56 2.64 8.24
N HIS A 353 -0.08 1.64 8.83
CA HIS A 353 -1.49 1.73 9.23
C HIS A 353 -1.68 2.56 10.51
N MET A 354 -2.32 3.72 10.42
CA MET A 354 -2.60 4.62 11.54
C MET A 354 -3.95 4.33 12.19
N ALA A 355 -4.96 4.12 11.37
CA ALA A 355 -6.33 3.86 11.79
C ALA A 355 -7.00 2.86 10.85
N GLY A 356 -8.05 2.20 11.30
CA GLY A 356 -8.78 1.28 10.44
C GLY A 356 -9.92 0.59 11.14
N ASN A 357 -10.56 -0.30 10.40
CA ASN A 357 -11.70 -1.08 10.82
C ASN A 357 -11.30 -2.50 11.25
N CYS A 358 -12.10 -3.08 12.12
CA CYS A 358 -12.10 -4.51 12.46
C CYS A 358 -13.52 -4.91 12.86
N LYS A 359 -14.29 -5.46 11.94
CA LYS A 359 -15.71 -5.81 12.18
C LYS A 359 -15.90 -6.77 13.33
N ALA A 360 -14.91 -7.63 13.61
CA ALA A 360 -14.95 -8.55 14.74
C ALA A 360 -14.96 -7.85 16.11
N LEU A 361 -14.48 -6.60 16.20
CA LEU A 361 -14.36 -5.88 17.48
C LEU A 361 -15.31 -4.69 17.59
N PHE A 362 -15.62 -4.01 16.49
CA PHE A 362 -16.46 -2.82 16.49
C PHE A 362 -17.17 -2.62 15.14
N PRO A 363 -18.29 -1.89 15.10
CA PRO A 363 -19.02 -1.64 13.86
C PRO A 363 -18.16 -0.89 12.84
N ILE A 364 -18.31 -1.23 11.56
CA ILE A 364 -17.77 -0.42 10.46
C ILE A 364 -18.72 0.76 10.25
N VAL A 365 -18.18 1.98 10.26
CA VAL A 365 -18.93 3.19 9.97
C VAL A 365 -18.59 3.64 8.55
N PRO A 366 -19.50 3.52 7.57
CA PRO A 366 -19.23 3.89 6.19
C PRO A 366 -18.75 5.34 6.05
N GLY A 367 -17.71 5.55 5.24
CA GLY A 367 -17.08 6.85 5.02
C GLY A 367 -16.17 7.31 6.15
N SER A 368 -15.89 6.44 7.14
CA SER A 368 -14.84 6.67 8.15
C SER A 368 -13.64 5.78 7.89
N MET A 369 -12.46 6.27 8.26
CA MET A 369 -11.20 5.51 8.25
C MET A 369 -11.07 4.52 9.41
N GLY A 370 -12.11 4.34 10.26
CA GLY A 370 -12.07 3.51 11.44
C GLY A 370 -11.53 4.20 12.70
N LEU A 371 -11.08 3.40 13.66
CA LEU A 371 -10.49 3.82 14.92
C LEU A 371 -8.96 3.81 14.86
N THR A 372 -8.29 4.58 15.74
CA THR A 372 -6.83 4.44 15.93
C THR A 372 -6.47 2.99 16.22
N TYR A 373 -5.48 2.47 15.51
CA TYR A 373 -4.97 1.12 15.79
C TYR A 373 -4.18 1.08 17.11
N PRO A 374 -4.21 -0.08 17.81
CA PRO A 374 -3.60 -0.21 19.13
C PRO A 374 -2.07 -0.12 19.07
N GLY A 375 -1.48 0.36 20.16
CA GLY A 375 -0.03 0.53 20.28
C GLY A 375 0.49 1.81 19.62
N ARG A 376 -0.41 2.69 19.15
CA ARG A 376 -0.10 3.94 18.48
C ARG A 376 -0.80 5.12 19.18
N ARG A 377 -0.19 6.30 19.11
CA ARG A 377 -0.82 7.55 19.48
C ARG A 377 -1.05 8.41 18.25
N VAL A 378 -2.31 8.49 17.80
CA VAL A 378 -2.74 9.25 16.62
C VAL A 378 -3.72 10.32 17.06
N ALA A 379 -3.53 11.55 16.58
CA ALA A 379 -4.39 12.68 16.88
C ALA A 379 -4.62 13.55 15.64
N ILE A 380 -5.61 14.43 15.75
CA ILE A 380 -5.80 15.56 14.85
C ILE A 380 -5.10 16.76 15.50
N VAL A 381 -4.21 17.43 14.77
CA VAL A 381 -3.42 18.56 15.30
C VAL A 381 -3.63 19.83 14.46
N ASP A 382 -3.46 20.98 15.12
CA ASP A 382 -3.43 22.28 14.44
C ASP A 382 -2.04 22.63 13.87
N ASP A 383 -1.90 23.82 13.28
CA ASP A 383 -0.65 24.31 12.71
C ASP A 383 0.43 24.61 13.80
N GLN A 384 0.09 24.59 15.09
CA GLN A 384 0.99 24.74 16.23
C GLN A 384 1.35 23.39 16.89
N GLY A 385 0.72 22.28 16.48
CA GLY A 385 0.93 20.95 17.06
C GLY A 385 0.08 20.67 18.30
N ASN A 386 -0.97 21.47 18.55
CA ASN A 386 -1.93 21.19 19.61
C ASN A 386 -2.99 20.20 19.12
N GLU A 387 -3.33 19.22 19.98
CA GLU A 387 -4.42 18.29 19.68
C GLU A 387 -5.75 19.05 19.59
N GLN A 388 -6.50 18.78 18.51
CA GLN A 388 -7.80 19.38 18.28
C GLN A 388 -8.90 18.61 19.03
N PRO A 389 -9.96 19.32 19.47
CA PRO A 389 -11.18 18.68 19.97
C PRO A 389 -11.82 17.77 18.90
N ASP A 390 -12.71 16.87 19.35
CA ASP A 390 -13.52 16.08 18.43
C ASP A 390 -14.35 17.00 17.52
N ASP A 391 -14.63 16.52 16.30
CA ASP A 391 -15.37 17.22 15.24
C ASP A 391 -14.71 18.49 14.67
N VAL A 392 -13.44 18.75 15.03
CA VAL A 392 -12.63 19.84 14.45
C VAL A 392 -11.65 19.27 13.44
N VAL A 393 -11.63 19.88 12.25
CA VAL A 393 -10.70 19.53 11.17
C VAL A 393 -9.29 20.02 11.50
N GLY A 394 -8.32 19.15 11.36
CA GLY A 394 -6.89 19.43 11.46
C GLY A 394 -6.08 18.39 10.71
N GLU A 395 -4.78 18.39 10.89
CA GLU A 395 -3.91 17.41 10.24
C GLU A 395 -3.82 16.13 11.09
N ILE A 396 -4.01 14.96 10.48
CA ILE A 396 -3.81 13.69 11.19
C ILE A 396 -2.31 13.44 11.37
N ALA A 397 -1.91 13.12 12.59
CA ALA A 397 -0.51 12.96 12.95
C ALA A 397 -0.30 11.78 13.92
N SER A 398 0.89 11.18 13.89
CA SER A 398 1.31 10.13 14.83
C SER A 398 2.40 10.65 15.75
N TRP A 399 2.33 10.30 17.04
CA TRP A 399 3.39 10.62 18.00
C TRP A 399 4.63 9.76 17.69
N ARG A 400 5.77 10.44 17.45
CA ARG A 400 6.97 9.79 16.91
C ARG A 400 7.57 8.74 17.82
N ASP A 401 7.77 9.07 19.10
CA ASP A 401 8.62 8.26 19.99
C ASP A 401 8.00 6.93 20.41
N ASP A 402 6.72 6.75 20.12
CA ASP A 402 5.93 5.61 20.59
C ASP A 402 5.47 4.68 19.48
N ASP A 403 5.83 4.96 18.23
CA ASP A 403 5.31 4.23 17.07
C ASP A 403 6.43 3.51 16.31
N PRO A 404 6.64 2.22 16.59
CA PRO A 404 7.70 1.45 15.92
C PRO A 404 7.40 1.15 14.45
N SER A 405 6.19 1.43 13.96
CA SER A 405 5.82 1.23 12.57
C SER A 405 6.21 2.41 11.66
N LEU A 406 6.62 3.55 12.25
CA LEU A 406 7.09 4.69 11.48
C LEU A 406 8.39 4.35 10.73
N PHE A 407 8.54 4.98 9.57
CA PHE A 407 9.76 4.85 8.77
C PHE A 407 11.02 5.32 9.51
N LEU A 408 12.18 4.87 9.08
CA LEU A 408 13.47 5.30 9.65
C LEU A 408 13.85 6.71 9.21
N GLY A 409 13.39 7.13 8.04
CA GLY A 409 13.72 8.39 7.39
C GLY A 409 13.77 8.22 5.88
N TYR A 410 14.19 9.25 5.18
CA TYR A 410 14.46 9.18 3.75
C TYR A 410 15.90 8.74 3.48
N TRP A 411 16.11 8.03 2.37
CA TRP A 411 17.44 7.62 1.94
C TRP A 411 18.35 8.84 1.74
N GLY A 412 19.57 8.78 2.23
CA GLY A 412 20.51 9.91 2.17
C GLY A 412 20.24 11.07 3.14
N ASP A 413 19.09 11.07 3.81
CA ASP A 413 18.71 12.07 4.81
C ASP A 413 18.26 11.32 6.10
N PRO A 414 19.22 10.91 6.94
CA PRO A 414 18.89 10.07 8.10
C PRO A 414 18.04 10.83 9.11
N GLY A 415 16.97 10.17 9.52
CA GLY A 415 15.98 10.71 10.43
C GLY A 415 14.74 11.27 9.71
N VAL A 416 13.76 11.65 10.52
CA VAL A 416 12.53 12.26 10.02
C VAL A 416 12.79 13.73 9.73
N PRO A 417 12.47 14.22 8.50
CA PRO A 417 12.66 15.63 8.17
C PRO A 417 11.95 16.56 9.16
N GLU A 418 12.67 17.59 9.64
CA GLU A 418 12.11 18.57 10.60
C GLU A 418 10.79 19.18 10.13
N ARG A 419 10.62 19.38 8.80
CA ARG A 419 9.37 19.91 8.22
C ARG A 419 8.14 19.01 8.46
N MET A 420 8.35 17.72 8.73
CA MET A 420 7.27 16.78 9.08
C MET A 420 7.03 16.71 10.58
N MET A 421 7.93 17.28 11.39
CA MET A 421 7.84 17.26 12.83
C MET A 421 7.23 18.55 13.38
N LEU A 422 6.31 18.41 14.32
CA LEU A 422 5.72 19.55 15.03
C LEU A 422 5.35 19.13 16.45
N GLY A 423 6.07 19.66 17.46
CA GLY A 423 5.78 19.40 18.86
C GLY A 423 5.78 17.92 19.28
N GLY A 424 6.63 17.09 18.63
CA GLY A 424 6.68 15.63 18.84
C GLY A 424 5.75 14.82 17.92
N TRP A 425 4.86 15.47 17.20
CA TRP A 425 4.00 14.87 16.18
C TRP A 425 4.71 14.76 14.85
N LEU A 426 4.63 13.58 14.24
CA LEU A 426 4.95 13.39 12.83
C LEU A 426 3.67 13.64 12.02
N ARG A 427 3.72 14.62 11.11
CA ARG A 427 2.58 15.11 10.32
C ARG A 427 2.46 14.33 9.02
N SER A 428 1.23 13.93 8.69
CA SER A 428 0.94 13.14 7.48
C SER A 428 0.80 13.98 6.20
N GLY A 429 0.49 15.25 6.32
CA GLY A 429 0.04 16.09 5.21
C GLY A 429 -1.43 15.88 4.83
N ASP A 430 -2.16 15.02 5.54
CA ASP A 430 -3.57 14.73 5.32
C ASP A 430 -4.45 15.39 6.36
N LEU A 431 -5.56 15.97 5.93
CA LEU A 431 -6.56 16.56 6.80
C LEU A 431 -7.62 15.52 7.17
N ALA A 432 -8.01 15.52 8.42
CA ALA A 432 -9.06 14.69 8.94
C ALA A 432 -9.76 15.38 10.11
N LEU A 433 -10.87 14.81 10.57
CA LEU A 433 -11.46 15.08 11.87
C LEU A 433 -11.64 13.76 12.62
N ARG A 434 -11.68 13.82 13.95
CA ARG A 434 -12.06 12.72 14.82
C ARG A 434 -13.44 13.00 15.39
N GLU A 435 -14.40 12.13 15.13
CA GLU A 435 -15.74 12.23 15.71
C GLU A 435 -15.70 11.94 17.24
N ALA A 436 -16.69 12.43 17.97
CA ALA A 436 -16.86 12.11 19.41
C ALA A 436 -16.94 10.59 19.69
N SER A 437 -17.37 9.78 18.71
CA SER A 437 -17.33 8.32 18.73
C SER A 437 -15.91 7.74 18.63
N GLY A 438 -14.93 8.57 18.19
CA GLY A 438 -13.53 8.24 17.99
C GLY A 438 -13.16 7.78 16.59
N TYR A 439 -14.12 7.67 15.68
CA TYR A 439 -13.84 7.38 14.28
C TYR A 439 -13.22 8.59 13.57
N PHE A 440 -12.25 8.33 12.69
CA PHE A 440 -11.64 9.36 11.87
C PHE A 440 -12.36 9.49 10.52
N ARG A 441 -12.51 10.74 10.04
CA ARG A 441 -13.00 11.03 8.69
C ARG A 441 -11.96 11.80 7.91
N TYR A 442 -11.60 11.27 6.76
CA TYR A 442 -10.69 11.92 5.82
C TYR A 442 -11.33 13.17 5.20
N GLN A 443 -10.55 14.25 5.10
CA GLN A 443 -11.00 15.52 4.55
C GLN A 443 -10.20 15.96 3.32
N GLY A 444 -9.13 15.24 2.98
CA GLY A 444 -8.28 15.52 1.83
C GLY A 444 -6.83 15.79 2.21
N ARG A 445 -6.00 16.05 1.21
CA ARG A 445 -4.62 16.46 1.40
C ARG A 445 -4.55 17.94 1.77
N ASN A 446 -3.61 18.31 2.64
CA ASN A 446 -3.39 19.72 3.00
C ASN A 446 -2.89 20.55 1.80
N ASP A 447 -2.11 19.93 0.91
CA ASP A 447 -1.62 20.52 -0.35
C ASP A 447 -2.65 20.51 -1.49
N ASP A 448 -3.70 19.70 -1.39
CA ASP A 448 -4.84 19.68 -2.33
C ASP A 448 -5.99 20.62 -1.90
N LEU A 449 -5.88 21.23 -0.72
CA LEU A 449 -6.91 22.08 -0.16
C LEU A 449 -7.20 23.28 -1.08
N ILE A 450 -8.46 23.44 -1.45
CA ILE A 450 -8.90 24.54 -2.32
C ILE A 450 -9.14 25.78 -1.48
N LYS A 451 -8.26 26.77 -1.63
CA LYS A 451 -8.41 28.08 -0.98
C LYS A 451 -9.20 29.02 -1.88
N SER A 452 -10.50 29.17 -1.61
CA SER A 452 -11.44 29.97 -2.41
C SER A 452 -12.06 31.08 -1.58
N SER A 453 -11.79 32.33 -1.90
CA SER A 453 -12.35 33.50 -1.19
C SER A 453 -12.21 33.42 0.34
N GLY A 454 -11.07 32.92 0.86
CA GLY A 454 -10.81 32.74 2.28
C GLY A 454 -11.36 31.45 2.90
N TYR A 455 -12.18 30.69 2.18
CA TYR A 455 -12.63 29.36 2.61
C TYR A 455 -11.59 28.29 2.28
N ARG A 456 -11.48 27.29 3.16
CA ARG A 456 -10.68 26.08 2.97
C ARG A 456 -11.64 24.94 2.64
N ILE A 457 -11.59 24.40 1.43
CA ILE A 457 -12.50 23.38 0.91
C ILE A 457 -11.70 22.12 0.64
N GLY A 458 -12.05 21.02 1.31
CA GLY A 458 -11.47 19.71 1.05
C GLY A 458 -12.05 19.11 -0.23
N PRO A 459 -11.21 18.66 -1.18
CA PRO A 459 -11.71 17.99 -2.39
C PRO A 459 -12.59 16.78 -2.10
N ALA A 460 -12.19 15.94 -1.12
CA ALA A 460 -12.86 14.69 -0.79
C ALA A 460 -14.33 14.87 -0.41
N GLU A 461 -14.67 15.90 0.38
CA GLU A 461 -16.07 16.14 0.77
C GLU A 461 -16.98 16.50 -0.42
N VAL A 462 -16.40 17.16 -1.43
CA VAL A 462 -17.13 17.51 -2.67
C VAL A 462 -17.25 16.29 -3.57
N GLU A 463 -16.17 15.48 -3.67
CA GLU A 463 -16.15 14.20 -4.40
C GLU A 463 -17.20 13.24 -3.83
N ASP A 464 -17.24 13.08 -2.52
CA ASP A 464 -18.21 12.23 -1.81
C ASP A 464 -19.66 12.70 -2.04
N ALA A 465 -19.88 14.01 -2.08
CA ALA A 465 -21.20 14.54 -2.38
C ALA A 465 -21.61 14.23 -3.82
N LEU A 466 -20.69 14.42 -4.78
CA LEU A 466 -20.94 14.16 -6.19
C LEU A 466 -21.24 12.68 -6.46
N VAL A 467 -20.46 11.78 -5.88
CA VAL A 467 -20.63 10.31 -6.07
C VAL A 467 -21.95 9.80 -5.49
N ARG A 468 -22.55 10.48 -4.50
CA ARG A 468 -23.91 10.16 -4.02
C ARG A 468 -25.01 10.52 -5.00
N HIS A 469 -24.73 11.25 -6.05
CA HIS A 469 -25.69 11.52 -7.11
C HIS A 469 -25.77 10.35 -8.09
N GLY A 470 -26.96 9.84 -8.37
CA GLY A 470 -27.15 8.63 -9.18
C GLY A 470 -26.62 8.67 -10.62
N SER A 471 -26.29 9.86 -11.13
CA SER A 471 -25.69 10.04 -12.46
C SER A 471 -24.14 10.01 -12.45
N VAL A 472 -23.49 9.94 -11.28
CA VAL A 472 -22.03 10.03 -11.13
C VAL A 472 -21.45 8.67 -10.78
N ALA A 473 -20.55 8.17 -11.62
CA ALA A 473 -19.78 6.95 -11.33
C ALA A 473 -18.53 7.27 -10.52
N GLU A 474 -17.88 8.40 -10.82
CA GLU A 474 -16.64 8.80 -10.14
C GLU A 474 -16.45 10.32 -10.29
N ALA A 475 -15.82 10.95 -9.30
CA ALA A 475 -15.48 12.37 -9.34
C ALA A 475 -14.08 12.62 -8.80
N ALA A 476 -13.36 13.57 -9.40
CA ALA A 476 -12.11 14.09 -8.90
C ALA A 476 -12.17 15.61 -8.84
N VAL A 477 -11.87 16.19 -7.69
CA VAL A 477 -12.02 17.63 -7.45
C VAL A 477 -10.65 18.27 -7.24
N VAL A 478 -10.42 19.39 -7.90
CA VAL A 478 -9.16 20.15 -7.83
C VAL A 478 -9.41 21.66 -7.75
N ALA A 479 -8.39 22.38 -7.32
CA ALA A 479 -8.35 23.83 -7.43
C ALA A 479 -8.13 24.24 -8.89
N LYS A 480 -8.99 25.12 -9.43
CA LYS A 480 -8.75 25.84 -10.66
C LYS A 480 -8.38 27.29 -10.31
N PRO A 481 -7.26 27.83 -10.79
CA PRO A 481 -6.89 29.22 -10.56
C PRO A 481 -8.00 30.18 -10.98
N ASP A 482 -8.27 31.20 -10.15
CA ASP A 482 -9.27 32.22 -10.39
C ASP A 482 -8.74 33.58 -9.90
N PRO A 483 -8.75 34.63 -10.75
CA PRO A 483 -8.14 35.91 -10.41
C PRO A 483 -8.82 36.64 -9.24
N ASP A 484 -10.12 36.44 -9.04
CA ASP A 484 -10.89 37.16 -8.01
C ASP A 484 -10.94 36.37 -6.66
N ARG A 485 -10.82 35.04 -6.73
CA ARG A 485 -11.04 34.13 -5.60
C ARG A 485 -9.80 33.39 -5.16
N GLY A 486 -8.66 33.58 -5.86
CA GLY A 486 -7.46 32.77 -5.73
C GLY A 486 -7.61 31.42 -6.42
N ALA A 487 -8.66 30.67 -6.07
CA ALA A 487 -9.05 29.45 -6.76
C ALA A 487 -10.57 29.23 -6.67
N VAL A 488 -11.10 28.43 -7.59
CA VAL A 488 -12.47 27.90 -7.53
C VAL A 488 -12.45 26.39 -7.55
N VAL A 489 -13.52 25.78 -7.03
CA VAL A 489 -13.69 24.32 -7.06
C VAL A 489 -14.01 23.90 -8.48
N MET A 490 -13.20 22.97 -9.03
CA MET A 490 -13.43 22.32 -10.31
C MET A 490 -13.56 20.82 -10.11
N ALA A 491 -14.61 20.22 -10.68
CA ALA A 491 -14.86 18.79 -10.65
C ALA A 491 -14.68 18.20 -12.05
N TYR A 492 -13.85 17.16 -12.14
CA TYR A 492 -13.83 16.22 -13.25
C TYR A 492 -14.76 15.06 -12.89
N VAL A 493 -15.74 14.76 -13.74
CA VAL A 493 -16.80 13.80 -13.44
C VAL A 493 -16.88 12.74 -14.52
N ARG A 494 -16.81 11.48 -14.10
CA ARG A 494 -17.17 10.34 -14.95
C ARG A 494 -18.63 9.96 -14.65
N ALA A 495 -19.48 10.10 -15.65
CA ALA A 495 -20.90 9.78 -15.54
C ALA A 495 -21.15 8.26 -15.52
N MET A 496 -22.27 7.85 -14.96
CA MET A 496 -22.75 6.47 -15.07
C MET A 496 -23.03 6.10 -16.53
N PRO A 497 -22.84 4.83 -16.93
CA PRO A 497 -23.14 4.37 -18.28
C PRO A 497 -24.57 4.73 -18.71
N GLY A 498 -24.70 5.28 -19.92
CA GLY A 498 -26.00 5.66 -20.50
C GLY A 498 -26.55 7.02 -20.03
N ILE A 499 -25.85 7.74 -19.18
CA ILE A 499 -26.20 9.12 -18.78
C ILE A 499 -25.67 10.10 -19.82
N GLU A 500 -26.54 10.96 -20.33
CA GLU A 500 -26.15 12.05 -21.23
C GLU A 500 -25.42 13.14 -20.44
N THR A 501 -24.20 13.45 -20.87
CA THR A 501 -23.35 14.49 -20.27
C THR A 501 -23.58 15.84 -20.95
N GLY A 502 -23.31 16.92 -20.22
CA GLY A 502 -23.42 18.29 -20.77
C GLY A 502 -23.81 19.31 -19.70
N GLU A 503 -24.08 20.53 -20.16
CA GLU A 503 -24.41 21.66 -19.30
C GLU A 503 -25.64 21.43 -18.39
N PRO A 504 -26.70 20.71 -18.81
CA PRO A 504 -27.85 20.44 -17.93
C PRO A 504 -27.44 19.59 -16.72
N LEU A 505 -26.70 18.50 -16.93
CA LEU A 505 -26.21 17.64 -15.85
C LEU A 505 -25.18 18.38 -14.97
N ALA A 506 -24.31 19.18 -15.55
CA ALA A 506 -23.36 19.99 -14.79
C ALA A 506 -24.07 20.92 -13.80
N ARG A 507 -25.13 21.59 -14.21
CA ARG A 507 -25.95 22.44 -13.33
C ARG A 507 -26.67 21.66 -12.25
N GLU A 508 -27.22 20.51 -12.60
CA GLU A 508 -27.87 19.60 -11.64
C GLU A 508 -26.91 19.18 -10.54
N LEU A 509 -25.67 18.77 -10.89
CA LEU A 509 -24.63 18.40 -9.96
C LEU A 509 -24.19 19.59 -9.08
N GLN A 510 -24.04 20.77 -9.66
CA GLN A 510 -23.74 21.99 -8.92
C GLN A 510 -24.83 22.30 -7.88
N ASP A 511 -26.08 22.21 -8.25
CA ASP A 511 -27.22 22.49 -7.37
C ASP A 511 -27.37 21.38 -6.31
N TYR A 512 -27.09 20.15 -6.69
CA TYR A 512 -27.05 19.02 -5.73
C TYR A 512 -26.01 19.26 -4.64
N VAL A 513 -24.78 19.66 -4.99
CA VAL A 513 -23.72 19.95 -4.02
C VAL A 513 -24.08 21.16 -3.16
N LYS A 514 -24.63 22.24 -3.74
CA LYS A 514 -25.12 23.42 -2.98
C LYS A 514 -26.14 23.03 -1.93
N LYS A 515 -27.05 22.11 -2.27
CA LYS A 515 -28.13 21.67 -1.38
C LYS A 515 -27.64 20.77 -0.24
N ASN A 516 -26.67 19.91 -0.52
CA ASN A 516 -26.24 18.85 0.40
C ASN A 516 -24.97 19.19 1.19
N LEU A 517 -24.20 20.18 0.74
CA LEU A 517 -23.06 20.77 1.45
C LEU A 517 -23.30 22.26 1.71
N ALA A 518 -22.22 23.05 1.74
CA ALA A 518 -22.32 24.50 1.87
C ALA A 518 -22.22 25.21 0.51
N MET A 519 -22.90 26.35 0.35
CA MET A 519 -22.93 27.11 -0.90
C MET A 519 -21.56 27.51 -1.46
N TYR A 520 -20.52 27.62 -0.60
CA TYR A 520 -19.17 27.95 -1.06
C TYR A 520 -18.39 26.73 -1.57
N LYS A 521 -18.88 25.49 -1.35
CA LYS A 521 -18.22 24.23 -1.70
C LYS A 521 -18.57 23.66 -3.06
N TYR A 522 -19.64 24.16 -3.71
CA TYR A 522 -20.06 23.60 -5.00
C TYR A 522 -19.01 23.82 -6.10
N PRO A 523 -18.83 22.86 -7.01
CA PRO A 523 -17.92 23.02 -8.13
C PRO A 523 -18.44 24.08 -9.09
N ARG A 524 -17.65 25.15 -9.30
CA ARG A 524 -18.00 26.21 -10.25
C ARG A 524 -17.79 25.80 -11.69
N VAL A 525 -16.91 24.81 -11.88
CA VAL A 525 -16.62 24.20 -13.17
C VAL A 525 -16.80 22.70 -13.02
N VAL A 526 -17.57 22.11 -13.93
CA VAL A 526 -17.74 20.66 -14.06
C VAL A 526 -17.31 20.27 -15.46
N GLU A 527 -16.37 19.34 -15.56
CA GLU A 527 -15.89 18.77 -16.81
C GLU A 527 -16.13 17.27 -16.79
N PHE A 528 -16.76 16.76 -17.85
CA PHE A 528 -17.00 15.32 -17.98
C PHE A 528 -15.82 14.65 -18.68
N VAL A 529 -15.38 13.51 -18.12
CA VAL A 529 -14.25 12.73 -18.63
C VAL A 529 -14.62 11.26 -18.77
N ASP A 530 -14.04 10.60 -19.76
CA ASP A 530 -14.21 9.14 -19.95
C ASP A 530 -13.26 8.35 -19.05
N ALA A 531 -12.07 8.92 -18.78
CA ALA A 531 -11.04 8.31 -17.94
C ALA A 531 -10.20 9.38 -17.23
N TYR A 532 -9.62 9.01 -16.09
CA TYR A 532 -8.71 9.86 -15.35
C TYR A 532 -7.24 9.55 -15.68
N PRO A 533 -6.36 10.57 -15.63
CA PRO A 533 -4.93 10.30 -15.58
C PRO A 533 -4.59 9.57 -14.27
N LEU A 534 -3.77 8.52 -14.37
CA LEU A 534 -3.39 7.71 -13.22
C LEU A 534 -1.92 7.90 -12.86
N THR A 535 -1.62 7.75 -11.58
CA THR A 535 -0.25 7.61 -11.07
C THR A 535 0.29 6.22 -11.38
N SER A 536 1.59 6.02 -11.18
CA SER A 536 2.23 4.70 -11.28
C SER A 536 1.65 3.65 -10.32
N SER A 537 1.02 4.11 -9.22
CA SER A 537 0.31 3.24 -8.28
C SER A 537 -1.15 2.99 -8.64
N GLY A 538 -1.63 3.48 -9.79
CA GLY A 538 -3.00 3.30 -10.27
C GLY A 538 -4.03 4.25 -9.67
N LYS A 539 -3.62 5.25 -8.89
CA LYS A 539 -4.50 6.28 -8.30
C LYS A 539 -4.71 7.44 -9.26
N ILE A 540 -5.82 8.18 -9.11
CA ILE A 540 -6.08 9.41 -9.89
C ILE A 540 -4.95 10.43 -9.63
N SER A 541 -4.33 10.90 -10.73
CA SER A 541 -3.27 11.92 -10.68
C SER A 541 -3.88 13.32 -10.54
N ARG A 542 -4.13 13.78 -9.31
CA ARG A 542 -4.61 15.16 -9.07
C ARG A 542 -3.61 16.21 -9.56
N ARG A 543 -2.33 15.91 -9.56
CA ARG A 543 -1.29 16.79 -10.13
C ARG A 543 -1.57 17.08 -11.60
N THR A 544 -1.81 16.04 -12.41
CA THR A 544 -2.15 16.20 -13.84
C THR A 544 -3.46 16.94 -14.03
N LEU A 545 -4.49 16.64 -13.21
CA LEU A 545 -5.77 17.34 -13.27
C LEU A 545 -5.63 18.82 -12.90
N ARG A 546 -4.79 19.17 -11.93
CA ARG A 546 -4.50 20.59 -11.58
C ARG A 546 -3.79 21.32 -12.72
N ALA A 547 -2.81 20.70 -13.36
CA ALA A 547 -2.12 21.27 -14.52
C ALA A 547 -3.12 21.56 -15.66
N ARG A 548 -4.01 20.60 -15.97
CA ARG A 548 -5.11 20.80 -16.93
C ARG A 548 -6.04 21.94 -16.53
N ALA A 549 -6.46 22.00 -15.25
CA ALA A 549 -7.33 23.06 -14.73
C ALA A 549 -6.68 24.44 -14.80
N ALA A 550 -5.35 24.53 -14.67
CA ALA A 550 -4.56 25.75 -14.81
C ALA A 550 -4.30 26.14 -16.29
N GLY A 551 -4.60 25.27 -17.27
CA GLY A 551 -4.28 25.48 -18.67
C GLY A 551 -2.80 25.33 -18.99
N GLU A 552 -2.05 24.65 -18.14
CA GLU A 552 -0.66 24.28 -18.38
C GLU A 552 -0.61 23.11 -19.37
N ALA A 553 0.27 23.17 -20.37
CA ALA A 553 0.44 22.08 -21.34
C ALA A 553 0.97 20.81 -20.63
N GLU A 554 0.49 19.65 -21.11
CA GLU A 554 0.95 18.33 -20.63
C GLU A 554 2.42 18.07 -21.00
#